data_8f290cb667c50000fec39d9322f659ff
#
_entry.id   8f290cb667c50000fec39d9322f659ff
#
_cell.length_a   1.000
_cell.length_b   1.000
_cell.length_c   1.000
_cell.angle_alpha   90.00
_cell.angle_beta   90.00
_cell.angle_gamma   90.00
#
_symmetry.space_group_name_H-M   'P 1'
#
loop_
_entity.id
_entity.type
_entity.pdbx_description
1 polymer ?
#
loop_
_entity_poly.entity_id
_entity_poly.type
_entity_poly.pdbx_seq_one_letter_code
_entity_poly.pdbx_strand_id
1 'polypeptide(L)'
;MQGKIRNLLSISSILLFTYPLSISAQSYGTALGVRLADGFGFTLQQQVTVHTTVEVILQSGFKEKDVTLTVLGEVHKSLLTRGFNFYTGGGLYHRWLQKDENYVKQPINPWGITPIMGLELTMGRINLSADFKPNIRIGGDGDAFEWHTGISIRYKLAGRYFKDDGWKFWKKW
;
A
#
# COMPACT_ATOMS: atom_id res chain seq x y z
N MET A 1 -22.99 24.74 -38.35
CA MET A 1 -23.29 24.87 -36.89
C MET A 1 -23.20 23.56 -36.10
N GLN A 2 -23.13 22.39 -36.70
CA GLN A 2 -23.09 21.08 -35.98
C GLN A 2 -21.73 20.73 -35.33
N GLY A 3 -20.61 21.29 -35.78
CA GLY A 3 -19.29 20.96 -35.24
C GLY A 3 -19.01 21.56 -33.86
N LYS A 4 -19.56 22.72 -33.51
CA LYS A 4 -19.34 23.38 -32.20
C LYS A 4 -20.09 22.70 -31.05
N ILE A 5 -21.26 22.11 -31.33
CA ILE A 5 -22.06 21.42 -30.30
C ILE A 5 -21.42 20.11 -29.86
N ARG A 6 -20.80 19.39 -30.83
CA ARG A 6 -20.11 18.10 -30.55
C ARG A 6 -18.89 18.25 -29.67
N ASN A 7 -18.14 19.35 -29.81
CA ASN A 7 -16.98 19.63 -28.97
C ASN A 7 -17.38 20.09 -27.56
N LEU A 8 -18.51 20.79 -27.40
CA LEU A 8 -19.04 21.17 -26.09
C LEU A 8 -19.52 19.96 -25.26
N LEU A 9 -20.13 18.98 -25.90
CA LEU A 9 -20.56 17.73 -25.25
C LEU A 9 -19.36 16.88 -24.83
N SER A 10 -18.28 16.84 -25.61
CA SER A 10 -17.05 16.13 -25.27
C SER A 10 -16.32 16.76 -24.09
N ILE A 11 -16.28 18.10 -24.00
CA ILE A 11 -15.67 18.82 -22.88
C ILE A 11 -16.51 18.67 -21.60
N SER A 12 -17.84 18.69 -21.72
CA SER A 12 -18.75 18.48 -20.58
C SER A 12 -18.63 17.07 -19.99
N SER A 13 -18.43 16.03 -20.84
CA SER A 13 -18.20 14.66 -20.36
C SER A 13 -16.87 14.48 -19.60
N ILE A 14 -15.83 15.22 -19.98
CA ILE A 14 -14.54 15.17 -19.29
C ILE A 14 -14.58 15.88 -17.94
N LEU A 15 -15.36 16.98 -17.82
CA LEU A 15 -15.50 17.71 -16.56
C LEU A 15 -16.31 16.95 -15.48
N LEU A 16 -17.20 16.04 -15.89
CA LEU A 16 -17.98 15.22 -14.94
C LEU A 16 -17.15 14.16 -14.19
N PHE A 17 -15.95 13.81 -14.71
CA PHE A 17 -15.04 12.87 -14.05
C PHE A 17 -14.09 13.51 -13.01
N THR A 18 -14.08 14.82 -12.87
CA THR A 18 -13.12 15.55 -12.01
C THR A 18 -13.67 16.01 -10.66
N TYR A 19 -14.90 15.67 -10.31
CA TYR A 19 -15.37 15.92 -8.93
C TYR A 19 -14.69 14.93 -7.98
N PRO A 20 -13.79 15.37 -7.07
CA PRO A 20 -13.30 14.52 -6.01
C PRO A 20 -14.49 14.23 -5.10
N LEU A 21 -15.08 13.05 -5.23
CA LEU A 21 -15.95 12.52 -4.20
C LEU A 21 -15.06 12.32 -2.98
N SER A 22 -15.12 13.28 -2.05
CA SER A 22 -14.45 13.22 -0.75
C SER A 22 -15.12 12.17 0.13
N ILE A 23 -15.15 10.92 -0.33
CA ILE A 23 -15.58 9.78 0.45
C ILE A 23 -14.35 9.33 1.21
N SER A 24 -14.37 9.52 2.53
CA SER A 24 -13.32 9.06 3.42
C SER A 24 -13.11 7.54 3.25
N ALA A 25 -12.00 7.18 2.63
CA ALA A 25 -11.74 5.82 2.18
C ALA A 25 -11.31 4.91 3.33
N GLN A 26 -10.56 5.44 4.31
CA GLN A 26 -9.95 4.64 5.34
C GLN A 26 -10.88 4.33 6.50
N SER A 27 -10.92 3.06 6.91
CA SER A 27 -11.86 2.57 7.93
C SER A 27 -11.24 2.40 9.33
N TYR A 28 -9.92 2.59 9.48
CA TYR A 28 -9.18 2.33 10.74
C TYR A 28 -7.98 3.26 10.90
N GLY A 29 -7.49 3.40 12.15
CA GLY A 29 -6.29 4.17 12.48
C GLY A 29 -5.03 3.31 12.48
N THR A 30 -5.08 2.14 13.13
CA THR A 30 -3.96 1.18 13.20
C THR A 30 -4.48 -0.21 12.92
N ALA A 31 -3.79 -0.97 12.09
CA ALA A 31 -4.06 -2.38 11.83
C ALA A 31 -2.75 -3.18 11.83
N LEU A 32 -2.79 -4.36 12.42
CA LEU A 32 -1.69 -5.32 12.47
C LEU A 32 -2.16 -6.64 11.88
N GLY A 33 -1.32 -7.30 11.12
CA GLY A 33 -1.71 -8.56 10.48
C GLY A 33 -0.58 -9.36 9.91
N VAL A 34 -0.97 -10.34 9.13
CA VAL A 34 -0.10 -11.25 8.42
C VAL A 34 -0.25 -11.07 6.91
N ARG A 35 0.82 -11.33 6.19
CA ARG A 35 0.91 -11.24 4.75
C ARG A 35 1.44 -12.55 4.16
N LEU A 36 0.79 -13.02 3.11
CA LEU A 36 1.24 -14.09 2.26
C LEU A 36 1.52 -13.55 0.86
N ALA A 37 2.73 -13.76 0.40
CA ALA A 37 3.20 -13.42 -0.95
C ALA A 37 4.18 -14.52 -1.39
N ASP A 38 5.36 -14.17 -1.90
CA ASP A 38 6.45 -15.13 -2.14
C ASP A 38 7.09 -15.65 -0.83
N GLY A 39 6.55 -15.25 0.30
CA GLY A 39 6.95 -15.60 1.65
C GLY A 39 5.84 -15.28 2.65
N PHE A 40 6.11 -15.56 3.92
CA PHE A 40 5.26 -15.19 5.04
C PHE A 40 5.80 -13.91 5.69
N GLY A 41 4.90 -13.01 6.07
CA GLY A 41 5.29 -11.75 6.70
C GLY A 41 4.27 -11.21 7.68
N PHE A 42 4.73 -10.22 8.44
CA PHE A 42 3.91 -9.37 9.31
C PHE A 42 3.76 -8.00 8.67
N THR A 43 2.59 -7.41 8.83
CA THR A 43 2.28 -6.08 8.34
C THR A 43 1.68 -5.23 9.44
N LEU A 44 2.18 -4.01 9.57
CA LEU A 44 1.64 -2.96 10.44
C LEU A 44 1.29 -1.77 9.58
N GLN A 45 0.03 -1.36 9.61
CA GLN A 45 -0.47 -0.23 8.85
C GLN A 45 -1.00 0.84 9.81
N GLN A 46 -0.55 2.08 9.62
CA GLN A 46 -0.86 3.23 10.46
C GLN A 46 -1.43 4.37 9.63
N GLN A 47 -2.59 4.88 10.00
CA GLN A 47 -3.16 6.09 9.42
C GLN A 47 -2.33 7.32 9.81
N VAL A 48 -1.92 8.09 8.81
CA VAL A 48 -1.18 9.35 8.98
C VAL A 48 -2.06 10.55 8.65
N THR A 49 -2.90 10.43 7.63
CA THR A 49 -3.90 11.45 7.27
C THR A 49 -5.25 10.79 7.00
N VAL A 50 -6.25 11.57 6.61
CA VAL A 50 -7.60 11.06 6.29
C VAL A 50 -7.58 10.00 5.18
N HIS A 51 -6.66 10.11 4.23
CA HIS A 51 -6.59 9.24 3.05
C HIS A 51 -5.24 8.52 2.91
N THR A 52 -4.28 8.81 3.80
CA THR A 52 -2.90 8.29 3.69
C THR A 52 -2.55 7.40 4.86
N THR A 53 -1.92 6.27 4.56
CA THR A 53 -1.32 5.37 5.54
C THR A 53 0.17 5.21 5.31
N VAL A 54 0.87 4.82 6.35
CA VAL A 54 2.20 4.22 6.27
C VAL A 54 2.06 2.75 6.64
N GLU A 55 2.61 1.87 5.81
CA GLU A 55 2.66 0.44 6.05
C GLU A 55 4.11 0.00 6.21
N VAL A 56 4.36 -0.84 7.19
CA VAL A 56 5.63 -1.54 7.40
C VAL A 56 5.38 -3.04 7.23
N ILE A 57 6.15 -3.67 6.36
CA ILE A 57 6.06 -5.11 6.08
C ILE A 57 7.42 -5.73 6.38
N LEU A 58 7.43 -6.75 7.24
CA LEU A 58 8.57 -7.63 7.49
C LEU A 58 8.23 -9.01 6.97
N GLN A 59 8.93 -9.48 5.94
CA GLN A 59 8.62 -10.71 5.21
C GLN A 59 9.85 -11.61 5.09
N SER A 60 9.66 -12.92 5.26
CA SER A 60 10.67 -13.94 4.99
C SER A 60 10.26 -14.79 3.79
N GLY A 61 11.15 -14.94 2.82
CA GLY A 61 10.92 -15.74 1.62
C GLY A 61 10.77 -17.23 1.93
N PHE A 62 9.93 -17.92 1.12
CA PHE A 62 9.78 -19.38 1.24
C PHE A 62 10.93 -20.15 0.59
N LYS A 63 11.48 -19.63 -0.49
CA LYS A 63 12.52 -20.31 -1.30
C LYS A 63 13.91 -19.94 -0.84
N GLU A 64 14.12 -18.68 -0.54
CA GLU A 64 15.38 -18.12 -0.09
C GLU A 64 15.24 -17.76 1.38
N LYS A 65 16.24 -18.10 2.18
CA LYS A 65 16.28 -17.73 3.59
C LYS A 65 16.66 -16.26 3.72
N ASP A 66 15.85 -15.39 3.14
CA ASP A 66 16.00 -13.94 3.16
C ASP A 66 14.94 -13.30 4.08
N VAL A 67 15.25 -12.10 4.53
CA VAL A 67 14.30 -11.25 5.26
C VAL A 67 14.24 -9.91 4.55
N THR A 68 13.03 -9.50 4.16
CA THR A 68 12.78 -8.22 3.50
C THR A 68 11.97 -7.30 4.42
N LEU A 69 12.49 -6.12 4.66
CA LEU A 69 11.76 -5.01 5.26
C LEU A 69 11.31 -4.06 4.17
N THR A 70 10.03 -3.72 4.17
CA THR A 70 9.45 -2.73 3.25
C THR A 70 8.73 -1.66 4.06
N VAL A 71 8.91 -0.39 3.68
CA VAL A 71 8.16 0.75 4.24
C VAL A 71 7.48 1.46 3.10
N LEU A 72 6.16 1.61 3.17
CA LEU A 72 5.29 2.14 2.13
C LEU A 72 4.51 3.34 2.63
N GLY A 73 4.31 4.32 1.76
CA GLY A 73 3.29 5.34 1.89
C GLY A 73 2.17 5.05 0.89
N GLU A 74 0.93 4.99 1.35
CA GLU A 74 -0.22 4.59 0.55
C GLU A 74 -1.34 5.61 0.63
N VAL A 75 -2.03 5.80 -0.49
CA VAL A 75 -3.23 6.62 -0.58
C VAL A 75 -4.41 5.72 -0.91
N HIS A 76 -5.46 5.82 -0.10
CA HIS A 76 -6.66 5.01 -0.21
C HIS A 76 -7.81 5.82 -0.81
N LYS A 77 -8.54 5.19 -1.74
CA LYS A 77 -9.75 5.74 -2.36
C LYS A 77 -10.88 4.73 -2.26
N SER A 78 -12.00 5.12 -1.67
CA SER A 78 -13.21 4.30 -1.62
C SER A 78 -13.77 4.07 -3.02
N LEU A 79 -14.09 2.83 -3.36
CA LEU A 79 -14.66 2.48 -4.67
C LEU A 79 -16.19 2.49 -4.64
N LEU A 80 -16.80 1.65 -3.82
CA LEU A 80 -18.25 1.46 -3.76
C LEU A 80 -18.82 1.74 -2.37
N THR A 81 -18.13 1.32 -1.34
CA THR A 81 -18.52 1.48 0.06
C THR A 81 -17.33 1.91 0.88
N ARG A 82 -17.56 2.43 2.11
CA ARG A 82 -16.48 2.80 3.04
C ARG A 82 -15.55 1.64 3.43
N GLY A 83 -15.98 0.40 3.21
CA GLY A 83 -15.19 -0.79 3.51
C GLY A 83 -14.44 -1.35 2.31
N PHE A 84 -14.74 -0.92 1.08
CA PHE A 84 -14.08 -1.41 -0.14
C PHE A 84 -13.29 -0.29 -0.80
N ASN A 85 -11.97 -0.39 -0.73
CA ASN A 85 -11.04 0.65 -1.14
C ASN A 85 -10.07 0.12 -2.20
N PHE A 86 -9.70 0.99 -3.12
CA PHE A 86 -8.49 0.88 -3.90
C PHE A 86 -7.39 1.67 -3.19
N TYR A 87 -6.18 1.15 -3.18
CA TYR A 87 -5.03 1.89 -2.71
C TYR A 87 -3.87 1.79 -3.69
N THR A 88 -3.05 2.83 -3.68
CA THR A 88 -1.82 2.90 -4.45
C THR A 88 -0.80 3.69 -3.65
N GLY A 89 0.45 3.41 -3.91
CA GLY A 89 1.52 4.08 -3.18
C GLY A 89 2.90 3.64 -3.65
N GLY A 90 3.86 3.87 -2.80
CA GLY A 90 5.23 3.45 -3.03
C GLY A 90 6.09 3.61 -1.79
N GLY A 91 7.26 3.04 -1.84
CA GLY A 91 8.18 3.08 -0.72
C GLY A 91 9.53 2.50 -1.03
N LEU A 92 10.22 2.10 0.02
CA LEU A 92 11.55 1.54 -0.02
C LEU A 92 11.54 0.13 0.53
N TYR A 93 12.37 -0.72 -0.02
CA TYR A 93 12.64 -2.04 0.53
C TYR A 93 14.13 -2.26 0.74
N HIS A 94 14.45 -3.10 1.70
CA HIS A 94 15.78 -3.63 1.96
C HIS A 94 15.66 -5.12 2.27
N ARG A 95 16.47 -5.95 1.60
CA ARG A 95 16.47 -7.40 1.77
C ARG A 95 17.81 -7.84 2.35
N TRP A 96 17.78 -8.62 3.41
CA TRP A 96 18.94 -9.27 3.99
C TRP A 96 19.00 -10.69 3.46
N LEU A 97 20.02 -10.95 2.65
CA LEU A 97 20.32 -12.29 2.14
C LEU A 97 21.06 -13.10 3.20
N GLN A 98 20.73 -14.38 3.32
CA GLN A 98 21.49 -15.27 4.19
C GLN A 98 22.89 -15.46 3.61
N LYS A 99 23.91 -15.28 4.44
CA LYS A 99 25.31 -15.53 4.08
C LYS A 99 25.55 -17.03 4.14
N ASP A 100 26.16 -17.58 3.11
CA ASP A 100 26.60 -18.97 3.08
C ASP A 100 28.14 -18.97 3.11
N GLU A 101 28.71 -19.71 4.07
CA GLU A 101 30.17 -19.80 4.29
C GLU A 101 30.90 -20.43 3.10
N ASN A 102 30.19 -21.15 2.21
CA ASN A 102 30.77 -21.79 1.04
C ASN A 102 31.00 -20.85 -0.15
N TYR A 103 30.48 -19.63 -0.13
CA TYR A 103 30.68 -18.66 -1.19
C TYR A 103 31.97 -17.84 -1.00
N VAL A 104 32.84 -17.86 -2.01
CA VAL A 104 34.07 -17.06 -2.06
C VAL A 104 33.77 -15.55 -2.02
N LYS A 105 32.60 -15.12 -2.55
CA LYS A 105 32.14 -13.74 -2.53
C LYS A 105 30.72 -13.70 -1.99
N GLN A 106 30.53 -13.04 -0.84
CA GLN A 106 29.22 -12.86 -0.24
C GLN A 106 28.36 -11.89 -1.06
N PRO A 107 27.07 -12.20 -1.29
CA PRO A 107 26.18 -11.30 -2.01
C PRO A 107 25.93 -10.00 -1.22
N ILE A 108 25.82 -8.90 -1.95
CA ILE A 108 25.49 -7.60 -1.37
C ILE A 108 23.97 -7.50 -1.25
N ASN A 109 23.48 -7.16 -0.07
CA ASN A 109 22.05 -7.04 0.21
C ASN A 109 21.36 -6.06 -0.76
N PRO A 110 20.33 -6.50 -1.51
CA PRO A 110 19.61 -5.63 -2.42
C PRO A 110 18.69 -4.67 -1.68
N TRP A 111 18.58 -3.47 -2.23
CA TRP A 111 17.66 -2.45 -1.80
C TRP A 111 17.14 -1.65 -2.99
N GLY A 112 16.01 -1.01 -2.84
CA GLY A 112 15.42 -0.25 -3.92
C GLY A 112 14.08 0.37 -3.57
N ILE A 113 13.36 0.74 -4.62
CA ILE A 113 12.02 1.30 -4.52
C ILE A 113 10.98 0.26 -4.88
N THR A 114 9.78 0.43 -4.33
CA THR A 114 8.66 -0.47 -4.61
C THR A 114 7.37 0.33 -4.72
N PRO A 115 6.80 0.49 -5.92
CA PRO A 115 5.41 0.92 -6.05
C PRO A 115 4.48 -0.19 -5.59
N ILE A 116 3.27 0.18 -5.17
CA ILE A 116 2.23 -0.75 -4.77
C ILE A 116 0.87 -0.29 -5.30
N MET A 117 0.03 -1.23 -5.66
CA MET A 117 -1.38 -1.02 -5.92
C MET A 117 -2.20 -2.22 -5.46
N GLY A 118 -3.39 -1.98 -4.93
CA GLY A 118 -4.20 -3.07 -4.41
C GLY A 118 -5.63 -2.70 -4.12
N LEU A 119 -6.37 -3.71 -3.72
CA LEU A 119 -7.73 -3.63 -3.24
C LEU A 119 -7.79 -4.04 -1.77
N GLU A 120 -8.61 -3.35 -1.03
CA GLU A 120 -8.80 -3.57 0.39
C GLU A 120 -10.28 -3.68 0.72
N LEU A 121 -10.64 -4.69 1.51
CA LEU A 121 -11.98 -4.91 2.03
C LEU A 121 -11.94 -4.95 3.55
N THR A 122 -12.64 -4.01 4.19
CA THR A 122 -12.77 -3.96 5.63
C THR A 122 -14.16 -4.38 6.07
N MET A 123 -14.22 -5.43 6.88
CA MET A 123 -15.43 -5.97 7.48
C MET A 123 -15.30 -5.97 9.02
N GLY A 124 -15.99 -5.03 9.68
CA GLY A 124 -15.88 -4.88 11.12
C GLY A 124 -14.46 -4.58 11.60
N ARG A 125 -13.84 -5.55 12.29
CA ARG A 125 -12.44 -5.45 12.76
C ARG A 125 -11.43 -6.15 11.87
N ILE A 126 -11.89 -6.86 10.85
CA ILE A 126 -11.02 -7.57 9.92
C ILE A 126 -10.83 -6.73 8.67
N ASN A 127 -9.60 -6.64 8.21
CA ASN A 127 -9.19 -6.00 6.97
C ASN A 127 -8.50 -7.05 6.09
N LEU A 128 -9.00 -7.22 4.87
CA LEU A 128 -8.41 -8.09 3.85
C LEU A 128 -7.87 -7.21 2.74
N SER A 129 -6.69 -7.49 2.23
CA SER A 129 -6.17 -6.81 1.05
C SER A 129 -5.49 -7.79 0.10
N ALA A 130 -5.56 -7.45 -1.17
CA ALA A 130 -4.79 -8.10 -2.23
C ALA A 130 -4.09 -7.01 -3.04
N ASP A 131 -2.80 -7.19 -3.28
CA ASP A 131 -1.98 -6.18 -3.92
C ASP A 131 -0.93 -6.76 -4.86
N PHE A 132 -0.47 -5.86 -5.72
CA PHE A 132 0.64 -6.01 -6.62
C PHE A 132 1.73 -5.00 -6.22
N LYS A 133 2.93 -5.50 -5.95
CA LYS A 133 4.04 -4.74 -5.40
C LYS A 133 5.35 -5.15 -6.09
N PRO A 134 5.68 -4.58 -7.27
CA PRO A 134 6.96 -4.84 -7.91
C PRO A 134 8.10 -4.17 -7.14
N ASN A 135 9.24 -4.85 -7.04
CA ASN A 135 10.47 -4.31 -6.50
C ASN A 135 11.40 -3.88 -7.65
N ILE A 136 11.90 -2.66 -7.60
CA ILE A 136 12.86 -2.09 -8.53
C ILE A 136 14.16 -1.87 -7.76
N ARG A 137 15.16 -2.69 -8.05
CA ARG A 137 16.46 -2.64 -7.37
C ARG A 137 17.27 -1.41 -7.80
N ILE A 138 17.81 -0.71 -6.82
CA ILE A 138 18.73 0.42 -7.02
C ILE A 138 20.17 0.00 -6.71
N GLY A 139 20.36 -0.86 -5.72
CA GLY A 139 21.69 -1.34 -5.32
C GLY A 139 21.66 -2.75 -4.74
N GLY A 140 22.85 -3.35 -4.60
CA GLY A 140 23.01 -4.75 -4.18
C GLY A 140 22.93 -5.74 -5.35
N ASP A 141 22.96 -7.03 -5.04
CA ASP A 141 22.91 -8.13 -6.00
C ASP A 141 21.48 -8.66 -6.18
N GLY A 142 21.20 -9.28 -7.33
CA GLY A 142 19.90 -9.85 -7.67
C GLY A 142 19.29 -9.28 -8.96
N ASP A 143 18.05 -9.58 -9.22
CA ASP A 143 17.33 -9.11 -10.40
C ASP A 143 17.01 -7.62 -10.29
N ALA A 144 17.08 -6.90 -11.42
CA ALA A 144 16.78 -5.46 -11.46
C ALA A 144 15.30 -5.19 -11.17
N PHE A 145 14.42 -6.15 -11.47
CA PHE A 145 12.99 -6.05 -11.35
C PHE A 145 12.38 -7.37 -10.92
N GLU A 146 11.58 -7.36 -9.85
CA GLU A 146 10.91 -8.52 -9.31
C GLU A 146 9.41 -8.25 -9.15
N TRP A 147 8.57 -9.19 -9.57
CA TRP A 147 7.11 -9.10 -9.43
C TRP A 147 6.66 -9.78 -8.14
N HIS A 148 5.94 -9.05 -7.31
CA HIS A 148 5.35 -9.59 -6.09
C HIS A 148 3.85 -9.33 -6.06
N THR A 149 3.08 -10.37 -5.79
CA THR A 149 1.66 -10.29 -5.46
C THR A 149 1.46 -10.79 -4.04
N GLY A 150 0.55 -10.19 -3.30
CA GLY A 150 0.33 -10.57 -1.92
C GLY A 150 -1.11 -10.43 -1.47
N ILE A 151 -1.45 -11.21 -0.46
CA ILE A 151 -2.70 -11.12 0.26
C ILE A 151 -2.36 -10.86 1.73
N SER A 152 -3.04 -9.89 2.33
CA SER A 152 -2.86 -9.60 3.76
C SER A 152 -4.18 -9.69 4.50
N ILE A 153 -4.10 -10.19 5.73
CA ILE A 153 -5.21 -10.22 6.68
C ILE A 153 -4.75 -9.44 7.90
N ARG A 154 -5.45 -8.34 8.21
CA ARG A 154 -5.10 -7.44 9.31
C ARG A 154 -6.25 -7.32 10.30
N TYR A 155 -5.93 -7.18 11.57
CA TYR A 155 -6.87 -6.87 12.63
C TYR A 155 -6.74 -5.39 13.01
N LYS A 156 -7.86 -4.69 13.07
CA LYS A 156 -7.94 -3.27 13.46
C LYS A 156 -7.75 -3.13 14.96
N LEU A 157 -6.63 -2.56 15.37
CA LEU A 157 -6.30 -2.29 16.78
C LEU A 157 -6.97 -1.02 17.27
N ALA A 158 -7.00 0.02 16.44
CA ALA A 158 -7.58 1.30 16.78
C ALA A 158 -8.51 1.83 15.67
N GLY A 159 -9.54 2.58 16.08
CA GLY A 159 -10.39 3.31 15.16
C GLY A 159 -9.62 4.43 14.45
N ARG A 160 -10.30 5.12 13.54
CA ARG A 160 -9.72 6.23 12.78
C ARG A 160 -9.26 7.36 13.70
N TYR A 161 -8.01 7.78 13.55
CA TYR A 161 -7.47 8.94 14.26
C TYR A 161 -7.88 10.24 13.58
N PHE A 162 -7.85 10.26 12.25
CA PHE A 162 -8.22 11.41 11.43
C PHE A 162 -9.58 11.19 10.81
N LYS A 163 -10.52 12.07 11.11
CA LYS A 163 -11.86 12.13 10.49
C LYS A 163 -11.91 13.32 9.54
N ASP A 164 -12.91 13.36 8.65
CA ASP A 164 -13.08 14.44 7.68
C ASP A 164 -13.28 15.84 8.33
N ASP A 165 -13.58 15.88 9.64
CA ASP A 165 -13.75 17.15 10.38
C ASP A 165 -12.45 17.92 10.66
N GLY A 166 -11.31 17.49 10.08
CA GLY A 166 -9.99 18.04 10.31
C GLY A 166 -9.40 17.66 11.67
N TRP A 167 -8.17 18.03 11.85
CA TRP A 167 -7.37 17.71 13.04
C TRP A 167 -7.85 18.52 14.26
N LYS A 168 -8.76 17.98 15.08
CA LYS A 168 -9.33 18.62 16.28
C LYS A 168 -8.78 18.05 17.59
N PHE A 169 -7.51 17.60 17.64
CA PHE A 169 -6.96 17.02 18.87
C PHE A 169 -6.81 18.03 20.03
N TRP A 170 -6.74 19.35 19.76
CA TRP A 170 -6.64 20.40 20.78
C TRP A 170 -7.98 20.85 21.38
N LYS A 171 -9.11 20.30 20.97
CA LYS A 171 -10.43 20.64 21.53
C LYS A 171 -10.83 19.82 22.75
N LYS A 172 -9.93 19.03 23.32
CA LYS A 172 -10.19 18.21 24.52
C LYS A 172 -9.40 18.68 25.75
N TRP A 173 -9.06 19.97 25.82
CA TRP A 173 -8.51 20.61 27.05
C TRP A 173 -9.40 21.78 27.43
#